data_f688c02ffca24518cc7c63d17b4b2646
#
_entry.id   f688c02ffca24518cc7c63d17b4b2646
#
_cell.length_a   1.000
_cell.length_b   1.000
_cell.length_c   1.000
_cell.angle_alpha   90.00
_cell.angle_beta   90.00
_cell.angle_gamma   90.00
#
_symmetry.space_group_name_H-M   'P 1'
#
loop_
_entity.id
_entity.type
_entity.pdbx_description
1 polymer ?
#
loop_
_entity_poly.entity_id
_entity_poly.type
_entity_poly.pdbx_seq_one_letter_code
_entity_poly.pdbx_strand_id
1 'polypeptide(L)'
;MAKPNPASNRAPWYKNTAPTYAGIFLWFVFWSQAPSGGGASPGGVLSQGIGVALLGLVVAALLCHALFYVVPGLLGLKTGLPLYVVGTSTYGVQGGFLMPGFLMGVLQFGWLGVNAYFASQAIASFFGDSVIAAKVIAVIWAAVAAFVGLKGIQYVAKVATFLPLIPVVILIILLGKTLGGIGDFDADALVTAGTVEGGATGGLSFIGVLALSITFVVGFFATAGAAGVDFGTNSVDEKDVQMGGLFGIALAAIVAAGAAIL
;
A
#
# COMPACT_ATOMS: atom_id res chain seq x y z
N MET A 1 9.57 29.86 -13.04
CA MET A 1 9.19 28.74 -13.90
C MET A 1 9.73 27.45 -13.31
N ALA A 2 8.91 26.44 -13.15
CA ALA A 2 9.37 25.11 -12.76
C ALA A 2 10.29 24.53 -13.85
N LYS A 3 11.45 24.01 -13.45
CA LYS A 3 12.41 23.41 -14.39
C LYS A 3 12.25 21.88 -14.34
N PRO A 4 12.27 21.20 -15.50
CA PRO A 4 12.28 19.74 -15.55
C PRO A 4 13.47 19.15 -14.76
N ASN A 5 13.27 17.99 -14.14
CA ASN A 5 14.33 17.28 -13.44
C ASN A 5 15.44 16.88 -14.44
N PRO A 6 16.68 17.34 -14.24
CA PRO A 6 17.78 17.06 -15.18
C PRO A 6 18.14 15.57 -15.17
N ALA A 7 18.65 15.07 -16.30
CA ALA A 7 19.06 13.68 -16.45
C ALA A 7 20.11 13.24 -15.42
N SER A 8 20.95 14.16 -14.95
CA SER A 8 21.97 13.89 -13.91
C SER A 8 21.40 13.50 -12.54
N ASN A 9 20.13 13.82 -12.27
CA ASN A 9 19.45 13.49 -11.01
C ASN A 9 18.61 12.21 -11.12
N ARG A 10 18.56 11.59 -12.29
CA ARG A 10 17.78 10.38 -12.53
C ARG A 10 18.54 9.13 -12.09
N ALA A 11 17.84 8.16 -11.58
CA ALA A 11 18.41 6.90 -11.10
C ALA A 11 17.66 5.69 -11.69
N PRO A 12 18.34 4.57 -11.90
CA PRO A 12 17.69 3.34 -12.38
C PRO A 12 16.68 2.82 -11.36
N TRP A 13 15.66 2.12 -11.87
CA TRP A 13 14.50 1.65 -11.12
C TRP A 13 14.83 0.90 -9.82
N TYR A 14 15.90 0.09 -9.81
CA TYR A 14 16.31 -0.71 -8.65
C TYR A 14 16.97 0.12 -7.52
N LYS A 15 17.33 1.37 -7.79
CA LYS A 15 17.86 2.32 -6.79
C LYS A 15 16.84 3.35 -6.34
N ASN A 16 15.72 3.48 -7.03
CA ASN A 16 14.73 4.53 -6.80
C ASN A 16 13.35 3.93 -6.55
N THR A 17 12.63 3.63 -7.62
CA THR A 17 11.20 3.33 -7.58
C THR A 17 10.89 2.02 -6.90
N ALA A 18 11.58 0.93 -7.27
CA ALA A 18 11.25 -0.40 -6.76
C ALA A 18 11.45 -0.54 -5.25
N PRO A 19 12.59 -0.13 -4.64
CA PRO A 19 12.75 -0.24 -3.19
C PRO A 19 11.74 0.62 -2.42
N THR A 20 11.42 1.79 -2.94
CA THR A 20 10.49 2.71 -2.26
C THR A 20 9.07 2.15 -2.25
N TYR A 21 8.56 1.70 -3.40
CA TYR A 21 7.21 1.12 -3.46
C TYR A 21 7.13 -0.25 -2.79
N ALA A 22 8.15 -1.10 -2.89
CA ALA A 22 8.15 -2.40 -2.24
C ALA A 22 7.96 -2.30 -0.72
N GLY A 23 8.55 -1.27 -0.09
CA GLY A 23 8.38 -1.01 1.33
C GLY A 23 6.95 -0.63 1.71
N ILE A 24 6.20 0.01 0.82
CA ILE A 24 4.80 0.39 1.05
C ILE A 24 3.91 -0.86 1.14
N PHE A 25 4.19 -1.90 0.36
CA PHE A 25 3.38 -3.13 0.34
C PHE A 25 3.60 -4.07 1.53
N LEU A 26 4.55 -3.79 2.40
CA LEU A 26 4.65 -4.45 3.71
C LEU A 26 3.59 -3.90 4.67
N TRP A 27 2.37 -4.11 4.33
CA TRP A 27 1.21 -3.40 4.77
C TRP A 27 0.38 -4.24 5.76
N PHE A 28 0.60 -3.99 7.03
CA PHE A 28 -0.04 -4.69 8.14
C PHE A 28 -1.59 -4.66 8.08
N VAL A 29 -2.18 -3.56 7.63
CA VAL A 29 -3.65 -3.41 7.52
C VAL A 29 -4.25 -4.45 6.58
N PHE A 30 -3.57 -4.76 5.46
CA PHE A 30 -4.03 -5.82 4.57
C PHE A 30 -4.04 -7.18 5.29
N TRP A 31 -2.98 -7.48 6.04
CA TRP A 31 -2.86 -8.76 6.75
C TRP A 31 -3.95 -8.95 7.81
N SER A 32 -4.35 -7.87 8.48
CA SER A 32 -5.37 -7.92 9.54
C SER A 32 -6.79 -7.79 9.03
N GLN A 33 -7.03 -7.02 7.96
CA GLN A 33 -8.38 -6.66 7.51
C GLN A 33 -8.88 -7.48 6.31
N ALA A 34 -7.99 -7.93 5.43
CA ALA A 34 -8.42 -8.66 4.24
C ALA A 34 -9.14 -9.99 4.56
N PRO A 35 -8.67 -10.82 5.51
CA PRO A 35 -9.36 -12.04 5.90
C PRO A 35 -10.71 -11.79 6.56
N SER A 36 -10.86 -10.71 7.31
CA SER A 36 -12.13 -10.33 7.94
C SER A 36 -13.07 -9.57 7.03
N GLY A 37 -12.67 -9.28 5.79
CA GLY A 37 -13.45 -8.46 4.86
C GLY A 37 -13.63 -7.02 5.31
N GLY A 38 -12.79 -6.52 6.24
CA GLY A 38 -12.97 -5.21 6.85
C GLY A 38 -14.27 -5.07 7.64
N GLY A 39 -14.81 -6.19 8.14
CA GLY A 39 -16.08 -6.23 8.82
C GLY A 39 -17.31 -6.30 7.89
N ALA A 40 -17.11 -6.39 6.57
CA ALA A 40 -18.22 -6.39 5.61
C ALA A 40 -18.74 -7.79 5.26
N SER A 41 -17.91 -8.83 5.39
CA SER A 41 -18.29 -10.19 5.00
C SER A 41 -17.48 -11.25 5.75
N PRO A 42 -18.10 -12.33 6.23
CA PRO A 42 -17.38 -13.44 6.82
C PRO A 42 -16.34 -14.03 5.86
N GLY A 43 -15.14 -14.29 6.37
CA GLY A 43 -14.04 -14.85 5.59
C GLY A 43 -13.34 -13.88 4.61
N GLY A 44 -13.93 -12.72 4.36
CA GLY A 44 -13.31 -11.68 3.50
C GLY A 44 -12.80 -12.20 2.17
N VAL A 45 -11.56 -11.90 1.81
CA VAL A 45 -10.94 -12.38 0.55
C VAL A 45 -10.71 -13.90 0.54
N LEU A 46 -10.66 -14.55 1.70
CA LEU A 46 -10.48 -16.00 1.85
C LEU A 46 -11.78 -16.81 1.74
N SER A 47 -12.94 -16.14 1.69
CA SER A 47 -14.26 -16.80 1.69
C SER A 47 -14.50 -17.75 0.51
N GLN A 48 -13.72 -17.67 -0.56
CA GLN A 48 -13.76 -18.57 -1.71
C GLN A 48 -12.47 -19.41 -1.84
N GLY A 49 -11.72 -19.51 -0.75
CA GLY A 49 -10.47 -20.24 -0.71
C GLY A 49 -9.24 -19.44 -1.15
N ILE A 50 -8.07 -19.97 -0.81
CA ILE A 50 -6.77 -19.35 -1.03
C ILE A 50 -6.50 -19.04 -2.52
N GLY A 51 -6.88 -19.96 -3.42
CA GLY A 51 -6.63 -19.79 -4.86
C GLY A 51 -7.36 -18.57 -5.45
N VAL A 52 -8.61 -18.35 -5.06
CA VAL A 52 -9.40 -17.19 -5.51
C VAL A 52 -8.87 -15.89 -4.90
N ALA A 53 -8.46 -15.92 -3.63
CA ALA A 53 -7.83 -14.79 -2.97
C ALA A 53 -6.52 -14.36 -3.67
N LEU A 54 -5.66 -15.31 -3.99
CA LEU A 54 -4.42 -15.05 -4.74
C LEU A 54 -4.68 -14.53 -6.15
N LEU A 55 -5.69 -15.06 -6.85
CA LEU A 55 -6.09 -14.54 -8.16
C LEU A 55 -6.54 -13.09 -8.05
N GLY A 56 -7.39 -12.77 -7.06
CA GLY A 56 -7.83 -11.40 -6.80
C GLY A 56 -6.66 -10.45 -6.51
N LEU A 57 -5.70 -10.91 -5.72
CA LEU A 57 -4.48 -10.15 -5.42
C LEU A 57 -3.66 -9.88 -6.68
N VAL A 58 -3.42 -10.90 -7.52
CA VAL A 58 -2.65 -10.75 -8.77
C VAL A 58 -3.32 -9.76 -9.71
N VAL A 59 -4.64 -9.86 -9.90
CA VAL A 59 -5.41 -8.93 -10.72
C VAL A 59 -5.28 -7.50 -10.18
N ALA A 60 -5.47 -7.30 -8.88
CA ALA A 60 -5.37 -5.99 -8.26
C ALA A 60 -3.95 -5.40 -8.36
N ALA A 61 -2.92 -6.20 -8.14
CA ALA A 61 -1.52 -5.79 -8.25
C ALA A 61 -1.13 -5.36 -9.67
N LEU A 62 -1.59 -6.10 -10.68
CA LEU A 62 -1.37 -5.76 -12.09
C LEU A 62 -2.13 -4.50 -12.50
N LEU A 63 -3.35 -4.29 -12.00
CA LEU A 63 -4.09 -3.04 -12.20
C LEU A 63 -3.34 -1.84 -11.59
N CYS A 64 -2.83 -1.98 -10.36
CA CYS A 64 -2.00 -0.95 -9.74
C CYS A 64 -0.78 -0.62 -10.59
N HIS A 65 -0.05 -1.63 -11.07
CA HIS A 65 1.10 -1.44 -11.92
C HIS A 65 0.74 -0.74 -13.24
N ALA A 66 -0.18 -1.29 -14.00
CA ALA A 66 -0.46 -0.86 -15.37
C ALA A 66 -1.16 0.51 -15.42
N LEU A 67 -2.24 0.69 -14.65
CA LEU A 67 -3.09 1.86 -14.74
C LEU A 67 -2.70 2.97 -13.77
N PHE A 68 -2.33 2.61 -12.55
CA PHE A 68 -2.08 3.59 -11.49
C PHE A 68 -0.61 3.99 -11.34
N TYR A 69 0.32 3.29 -11.99
CA TYR A 69 1.73 3.67 -11.96
C TYR A 69 2.35 3.90 -13.34
N VAL A 70 2.27 2.96 -14.27
CA VAL A 70 2.97 3.11 -15.58
C VAL A 70 2.48 4.34 -16.32
N VAL A 71 1.17 4.58 -16.36
CA VAL A 71 0.59 5.75 -17.03
C VAL A 71 1.08 7.07 -16.44
N PRO A 72 0.89 7.34 -15.12
CA PRO A 72 1.39 8.57 -14.52
C PRO A 72 2.93 8.63 -14.49
N GLY A 73 3.62 7.51 -14.34
CA GLY A 73 5.08 7.44 -14.34
C GLY A 73 5.68 7.85 -15.69
N LEU A 74 5.10 7.40 -16.79
CA LEU A 74 5.51 7.83 -18.13
C LEU A 74 5.27 9.34 -18.36
N LEU A 75 4.18 9.87 -17.81
CA LEU A 75 3.92 11.30 -17.87
C LEU A 75 4.99 12.08 -17.11
N GLY A 76 5.36 11.63 -15.91
CA GLY A 76 6.45 12.20 -15.13
C GLY A 76 7.79 12.14 -15.84
N LEU A 77 8.13 10.99 -16.42
CA LEU A 77 9.36 10.80 -17.20
C LEU A 77 9.45 11.79 -18.38
N LYS A 78 8.36 11.92 -19.16
CA LYS A 78 8.32 12.76 -20.36
C LYS A 78 8.35 14.24 -20.05
N THR A 79 7.70 14.67 -18.98
CA THR A 79 7.63 16.07 -18.60
C THR A 79 8.80 16.50 -17.72
N GLY A 80 9.34 15.62 -16.91
CA GLY A 80 10.31 15.90 -15.85
C GLY A 80 9.77 16.81 -14.76
N LEU A 81 8.43 17.01 -14.70
CA LEU A 81 7.77 17.97 -13.81
C LEU A 81 6.94 17.26 -12.75
N PRO A 82 6.87 17.80 -11.53
CA PRO A 82 6.09 17.20 -10.46
C PRO A 82 4.58 17.25 -10.72
N LEU A 83 3.83 16.37 -10.06
CA LEU A 83 2.40 16.17 -10.23
C LEU A 83 1.59 17.48 -10.20
N TYR A 84 1.84 18.35 -9.22
CA TYR A 84 1.09 19.59 -9.08
C TYR A 84 1.34 20.60 -10.22
N VAL A 85 2.49 20.54 -10.89
CA VAL A 85 2.79 21.36 -12.07
C VAL A 85 2.13 20.77 -13.30
N VAL A 86 2.26 19.45 -13.51
CA VAL A 86 1.65 18.77 -14.65
C VAL A 86 0.11 18.86 -14.58
N GLY A 87 -0.45 18.75 -13.38
CA GLY A 87 -1.89 18.87 -13.15
C GLY A 87 -2.47 20.23 -13.56
N THR A 88 -1.67 21.29 -13.63
CA THR A 88 -2.15 22.61 -14.11
C THR A 88 -2.59 22.59 -15.57
N SER A 89 -2.05 21.69 -16.38
CA SER A 89 -2.45 21.54 -17.79
C SER A 89 -3.90 21.02 -17.94
N THR A 90 -4.36 20.23 -16.95
CA THR A 90 -5.70 19.63 -16.96
C THR A 90 -6.70 20.45 -16.15
N TYR A 91 -6.29 20.93 -14.98
CA TYR A 91 -7.17 21.57 -13.99
C TYR A 91 -7.00 23.09 -13.92
N GLY A 92 -6.15 23.69 -14.76
CA GLY A 92 -5.75 25.09 -14.64
C GLY A 92 -4.87 25.36 -13.42
N VAL A 93 -4.38 26.57 -13.28
CA VAL A 93 -3.42 26.93 -12.20
C VAL A 93 -4.03 26.71 -10.80
N GLN A 94 -5.24 27.17 -10.57
CA GLN A 94 -5.92 27.00 -9.28
C GLN A 94 -6.29 25.56 -9.01
N GLY A 95 -6.81 24.84 -10.01
CA GLY A 95 -7.16 23.43 -9.88
C GLY A 95 -5.94 22.53 -9.69
N GLY A 96 -4.82 22.80 -10.34
CA GLY A 96 -3.56 22.09 -10.12
C GLY A 96 -2.98 22.30 -8.73
N PHE A 97 -3.17 23.48 -8.15
CA PHE A 97 -2.82 23.72 -6.74
C PHE A 97 -3.76 22.97 -5.79
N LEU A 98 -5.08 23.03 -6.03
CA LEU A 98 -6.07 22.44 -5.13
C LEU A 98 -6.10 20.91 -5.21
N MET A 99 -6.28 20.34 -6.42
CA MET A 99 -6.53 18.90 -6.58
C MET A 99 -5.28 18.04 -6.32
N PRO A 100 -4.20 18.10 -7.10
CA PRO A 100 -3.00 17.31 -6.84
C PRO A 100 -2.08 17.91 -5.78
N GLY A 101 -2.22 19.17 -5.45
CA GLY A 101 -1.42 19.83 -4.40
C GLY A 101 -2.04 19.66 -3.02
N PHE A 102 -3.03 20.49 -2.69
CA PHE A 102 -3.59 20.57 -1.35
C PHE A 102 -4.32 19.28 -0.92
N LEU A 103 -5.22 18.75 -1.76
CA LEU A 103 -6.00 17.55 -1.40
C LEU A 103 -5.12 16.32 -1.27
N MET A 104 -4.08 16.18 -2.09
CA MET A 104 -3.09 15.11 -1.94
C MET A 104 -2.35 15.22 -0.61
N GLY A 105 -1.99 16.44 -0.19
CA GLY A 105 -1.40 16.69 1.13
C GLY A 105 -2.33 16.32 2.28
N VAL A 106 -3.59 16.75 2.22
CA VAL A 106 -4.61 16.42 3.24
C VAL A 106 -4.81 14.91 3.37
N LEU A 107 -4.81 14.20 2.24
CA LEU A 107 -4.96 12.74 2.23
C LEU A 107 -3.78 12.02 2.94
N GLN A 108 -2.58 12.60 2.92
CA GLN A 108 -1.44 12.06 3.67
C GLN A 108 -1.65 12.14 5.19
N PHE A 109 -2.38 13.15 5.69
CA PHE A 109 -2.77 13.18 7.11
C PHE A 109 -3.70 12.02 7.47
N GLY A 110 -4.65 11.70 6.58
CA GLY A 110 -5.51 10.53 6.73
C GLY A 110 -4.68 9.23 6.81
N TRP A 111 -3.73 9.04 5.91
CA TRP A 111 -2.85 7.87 5.93
C TRP A 111 -1.96 7.80 7.17
N LEU A 112 -1.46 8.94 7.65
CA LEU A 112 -0.74 8.98 8.93
C LEU A 112 -1.63 8.52 10.08
N GLY A 113 -2.89 8.99 10.11
CA GLY A 113 -3.88 8.58 11.11
C GLY A 113 -4.16 7.08 11.09
N VAL A 114 -4.41 6.51 9.91
CA VAL A 114 -4.62 5.07 9.74
C VAL A 114 -3.41 4.27 10.25
N ASN A 115 -2.20 4.63 9.83
CA ASN A 115 -0.99 3.94 10.28
C ASN A 115 -0.76 4.08 11.80
N ALA A 116 -0.99 5.27 12.37
CA ALA A 116 -0.86 5.50 13.81
C ALA A 116 -1.90 4.68 14.60
N TYR A 117 -3.13 4.56 14.10
CA TYR A 117 -4.18 3.75 14.71
C TYR A 117 -3.76 2.28 14.78
N PHE A 118 -3.47 1.65 13.64
CA PHE A 118 -3.14 0.22 13.62
C PHE A 118 -1.85 -0.11 14.36
N ALA A 119 -0.81 0.74 14.23
CA ALA A 119 0.42 0.57 14.98
C ALA A 119 0.19 0.67 16.49
N SER A 120 -0.65 1.60 16.92
CA SER A 120 -0.95 1.77 18.35
C SER A 120 -1.74 0.60 18.92
N GLN A 121 -2.68 0.04 18.18
CA GLN A 121 -3.42 -1.16 18.61
C GLN A 121 -2.46 -2.37 18.75
N ALA A 122 -1.62 -2.60 17.74
CA ALA A 122 -0.65 -3.68 17.78
C ALA A 122 0.33 -3.57 18.95
N ILE A 123 0.76 -2.35 19.31
CA ILE A 123 1.66 -2.14 20.45
C ILE A 123 0.89 -2.21 21.78
N ALA A 124 -0.34 -1.68 21.83
CA ALA A 124 -1.16 -1.70 23.03
C ALA A 124 -1.51 -3.11 23.51
N SER A 125 -1.53 -4.10 22.61
CA SER A 125 -1.76 -5.51 22.96
C SER A 125 -0.73 -6.05 23.97
N PHE A 126 0.50 -5.54 23.94
CA PHE A 126 1.53 -5.86 24.95
C PHE A 126 1.24 -5.26 26.32
N PHE A 127 0.30 -4.32 26.42
CA PHE A 127 -0.13 -3.65 27.65
C PHE A 127 -1.57 -4.00 28.03
N GLY A 128 -2.04 -5.18 27.64
CA GLY A 128 -3.38 -5.69 27.96
C GLY A 128 -4.51 -4.94 27.27
N ASP A 129 -4.32 -4.54 26.02
CA ASP A 129 -5.30 -3.85 25.18
C ASP A 129 -5.88 -2.57 25.79
N SER A 130 -5.09 -1.87 26.60
CA SER A 130 -5.49 -0.64 27.24
C SER A 130 -5.81 0.46 26.22
N VAL A 131 -7.03 0.95 26.20
CA VAL A 131 -7.48 2.05 25.35
C VAL A 131 -6.65 3.33 25.56
N ILE A 132 -6.26 3.60 26.81
CA ILE A 132 -5.44 4.76 27.15
C ILE A 132 -4.04 4.58 26.57
N ALA A 133 -3.45 3.40 26.73
CA ALA A 133 -2.14 3.09 26.15
C ALA A 133 -2.17 3.25 24.63
N ALA A 134 -3.19 2.71 23.94
CA ALA A 134 -3.35 2.86 22.50
C ALA A 134 -3.40 4.33 22.06
N LYS A 135 -4.18 5.18 22.74
CA LYS A 135 -4.26 6.61 22.43
C LYS A 135 -2.92 7.32 22.60
N VAL A 136 -2.22 7.07 23.70
CA VAL A 136 -0.90 7.69 23.95
C VAL A 136 0.11 7.23 22.91
N ILE A 137 0.15 5.94 22.60
CA ILE A 137 1.04 5.37 21.58
C ILE A 137 0.73 5.96 20.20
N ALA A 138 -0.54 6.12 19.82
CA ALA A 138 -0.92 6.72 18.54
C ALA A 138 -0.39 8.16 18.40
N VAL A 139 -0.50 8.96 19.45
CA VAL A 139 0.02 10.35 19.44
C VAL A 139 1.55 10.37 19.32
N ILE A 140 2.24 9.53 20.08
CA ILE A 140 3.71 9.42 20.02
C ILE A 140 4.14 8.96 18.63
N TRP A 141 3.48 7.92 18.09
CA TRP A 141 3.77 7.39 16.75
C TRP A 141 3.61 8.45 15.67
N ALA A 142 2.49 9.17 15.67
CA ALA A 142 2.23 10.24 14.72
C ALA A 142 3.26 11.37 14.82
N ALA A 143 3.63 11.77 16.04
CA ALA A 143 4.64 12.80 16.28
C ALA A 143 6.04 12.37 15.78
N VAL A 144 6.45 11.12 16.03
CA VAL A 144 7.73 10.56 15.55
C VAL A 144 7.74 10.49 14.02
N ALA A 145 6.66 10.00 13.41
CA ALA A 145 6.56 9.92 11.94
C ALA A 145 6.61 11.31 11.29
N ALA A 146 5.88 12.29 11.85
CA ALA A 146 5.92 13.67 11.41
C ALA A 146 7.33 14.27 11.54
N PHE A 147 8.01 14.02 12.65
CA PHE A 147 9.40 14.47 12.86
C PHE A 147 10.36 13.88 11.83
N VAL A 148 10.24 12.59 11.51
CA VAL A 148 11.02 11.93 10.45
C VAL A 148 10.77 12.63 9.10
N GLY A 149 9.50 12.93 8.77
CA GLY A 149 9.13 13.66 7.56
C GLY A 149 9.73 15.05 7.49
N LEU A 150 9.74 15.79 8.60
CA LEU A 150 10.32 17.15 8.69
C LEU A 150 11.83 17.19 8.44
N LYS A 151 12.56 16.09 8.69
CA LYS A 151 14.00 15.99 8.42
C LYS A 151 14.34 15.91 6.92
N GLY A 152 13.34 15.76 6.08
CA GLY A 152 13.44 15.76 4.64
C GLY A 152 13.70 14.39 4.02
N ILE A 153 13.59 14.35 2.69
CA ILE A 153 13.57 13.10 1.90
C ILE A 153 14.80 12.21 2.11
N GLN A 154 15.96 12.77 2.36
CA GLN A 154 17.18 11.99 2.58
C GLN A 154 17.13 11.20 3.88
N TYR A 155 16.53 11.77 4.93
CA TYR A 155 16.34 11.09 6.20
C TYR A 155 15.25 10.03 6.10
N VAL A 156 14.13 10.37 5.45
CA VAL A 156 13.05 9.43 5.13
C VAL A 156 13.58 8.23 4.35
N ALA A 157 14.42 8.46 3.34
CA ALA A 157 15.00 7.38 2.53
C ALA A 157 15.88 6.43 3.37
N LYS A 158 16.67 6.96 4.32
CA LYS A 158 17.45 6.12 5.24
C LYS A 158 16.54 5.24 6.12
N VAL A 159 15.52 5.82 6.71
CA VAL A 159 14.54 5.08 7.54
C VAL A 159 13.83 4.03 6.68
N ALA A 160 13.36 4.40 5.49
CA ALA A 160 12.67 3.52 4.56
C ALA A 160 13.55 2.37 4.03
N THR A 161 14.86 2.50 4.06
CA THR A 161 15.78 1.42 3.64
C THR A 161 15.86 0.31 4.68
N PHE A 162 15.86 0.65 5.96
CA PHE A 162 16.11 -0.32 7.05
C PHE A 162 14.83 -0.79 7.72
N LEU A 163 13.85 0.09 7.90
CA LEU A 163 12.62 -0.21 8.62
C LEU A 163 11.82 -1.38 8.00
N PRO A 164 11.69 -1.51 6.67
CA PRO A 164 10.96 -2.60 6.04
C PRO A 164 11.57 -3.99 6.26
N LEU A 165 12.84 -4.08 6.64
CA LEU A 165 13.49 -5.36 6.92
C LEU A 165 12.83 -6.10 8.09
N ILE A 166 12.33 -5.37 9.10
CA ILE A 166 11.67 -5.95 10.26
C ILE A 166 10.39 -6.69 9.86
N PRO A 167 9.39 -6.05 9.20
CA PRO A 167 8.18 -6.75 8.78
C PRO A 167 8.45 -7.86 7.74
N VAL A 168 9.47 -7.72 6.88
CA VAL A 168 9.85 -8.81 5.95
C VAL A 168 10.31 -10.03 6.71
N VAL A 169 11.18 -9.89 7.71
CA VAL A 169 11.65 -11.02 8.52
C VAL A 169 10.48 -11.67 9.26
N ILE A 170 9.61 -10.87 9.85
CA ILE A 170 8.40 -11.38 10.53
C ILE A 170 7.52 -12.16 9.55
N LEU A 171 7.28 -11.62 8.35
CA LEU A 171 6.47 -12.26 7.32
C LEU A 171 7.05 -13.60 6.88
N ILE A 172 8.38 -13.68 6.67
CA ILE A 172 9.06 -14.93 6.31
C ILE A 172 8.93 -15.97 7.43
N ILE A 173 9.08 -15.55 8.69
CA ILE A 173 8.93 -16.46 9.84
C ILE A 173 7.49 -16.97 9.94
N LEU A 174 6.51 -16.09 9.81
CA LEU A 174 5.09 -16.47 9.84
C LEU A 174 4.75 -17.42 8.70
N LEU A 175 5.14 -17.09 7.47
CA LEU A 175 4.95 -17.95 6.31
C LEU A 175 5.56 -19.35 6.53
N GLY A 176 6.81 -19.41 7.02
CA GLY A 176 7.46 -20.69 7.30
C GLY A 176 6.76 -21.53 8.37
N LYS A 177 6.04 -20.88 9.32
CA LYS A 177 5.27 -21.60 10.35
C LYS A 177 3.88 -22.02 9.87
N THR A 178 3.27 -21.29 8.95
CA THR A 178 1.88 -21.53 8.51
C THR A 178 1.80 -22.39 7.26
N LEU A 179 2.84 -22.44 6.42
CA LEU A 179 2.87 -23.21 5.17
C LEU A 179 2.44 -24.68 5.33
N GLY A 180 2.77 -25.31 6.46
CA GLY A 180 2.37 -26.70 6.73
C GLY A 180 0.88 -26.90 6.90
N GLY A 181 0.12 -25.88 7.25
CA GLY A 181 -1.33 -25.91 7.47
C GLY A 181 -2.18 -25.55 6.25
N ILE A 182 -1.57 -25.18 5.11
CA ILE A 182 -2.33 -24.78 3.92
C ILE A 182 -3.28 -25.86 3.43
N GLY A 183 -2.89 -27.14 3.55
CA GLY A 183 -3.72 -28.27 3.15
C GLY A 183 -4.96 -28.48 4.01
N ASP A 184 -4.96 -27.95 5.23
CA ASP A 184 -6.03 -28.07 6.19
C ASP A 184 -6.97 -26.85 6.19
N PHE A 185 -6.70 -25.87 5.32
CA PHE A 185 -7.50 -24.64 5.24
C PHE A 185 -8.89 -24.93 4.68
N ASP A 186 -9.91 -24.58 5.47
CA ASP A 186 -11.34 -24.71 5.14
C ASP A 186 -12.01 -23.33 5.08
N ALA A 187 -12.35 -22.90 3.87
CA ALA A 187 -13.02 -21.61 3.65
C ALA A 187 -14.45 -21.58 4.22
N ASP A 188 -15.17 -22.71 4.17
CA ASP A 188 -16.54 -22.80 4.67
C ASP A 188 -16.56 -22.72 6.21
N ALA A 189 -15.59 -23.35 6.87
CA ALA A 189 -15.42 -23.23 8.31
C ALA A 189 -15.10 -21.78 8.71
N LEU A 190 -14.24 -21.09 7.95
CA LEU A 190 -13.92 -19.68 8.19
C LEU A 190 -15.13 -18.77 8.03
N VAL A 191 -15.94 -18.98 6.99
CA VAL A 191 -17.18 -18.23 6.75
C VAL A 191 -18.20 -18.47 7.84
N THR A 192 -18.36 -19.72 8.28
CA THR A 192 -19.32 -20.11 9.32
C THR A 192 -18.93 -19.56 10.70
N ALA A 193 -17.65 -19.55 11.02
CA ALA A 193 -17.13 -19.01 12.28
C ALA A 193 -17.12 -17.48 12.33
N GLY A 194 -17.13 -16.82 11.16
CA GLY A 194 -17.07 -15.36 11.04
C GLY A 194 -18.40 -14.72 11.47
N THR A 195 -18.33 -13.83 12.45
CA THR A 195 -19.44 -12.94 12.84
C THR A 195 -19.20 -11.55 12.29
N VAL A 196 -20.19 -10.98 11.61
CA VAL A 196 -20.11 -9.62 11.04
C VAL A 196 -21.11 -8.73 11.75
N GLU A 197 -20.65 -7.57 12.21
CA GLU A 197 -21.55 -6.52 12.71
C GLU A 197 -22.49 -6.09 11.58
N GLY A 198 -23.81 -6.30 11.79
CA GLY A 198 -24.81 -5.98 10.76
C GLY A 198 -25.48 -7.19 10.12
N GLY A 199 -25.10 -8.43 10.51
CA GLY A 199 -25.84 -9.65 10.19
C GLY A 199 -25.67 -10.18 8.77
N ALA A 200 -24.61 -9.80 8.05
CA ALA A 200 -24.29 -10.47 6.79
C ALA A 200 -23.96 -11.93 7.07
N THR A 201 -24.72 -12.83 6.47
CA THR A 201 -24.53 -14.27 6.56
C THR A 201 -24.02 -14.80 5.22
N GLY A 202 -22.93 -15.57 5.25
CA GLY A 202 -22.32 -16.17 4.08
C GLY A 202 -21.14 -15.40 3.50
N GLY A 203 -20.25 -16.16 2.87
CA GLY A 203 -19.06 -15.62 2.21
C GLY A 203 -19.37 -14.86 0.94
N LEU A 204 -18.38 -14.14 0.43
CA LEU A 204 -18.46 -13.43 -0.83
C LEU A 204 -18.54 -14.41 -2.01
N SER A 205 -19.19 -13.99 -3.10
CA SER A 205 -19.10 -14.69 -4.38
C SER A 205 -17.69 -14.53 -4.98
N PHE A 206 -17.36 -15.31 -6.00
CA PHE A 206 -16.12 -15.18 -6.75
C PHE A 206 -15.83 -13.73 -7.17
N ILE A 207 -16.81 -13.07 -7.81
CA ILE A 207 -16.68 -11.66 -8.21
C ILE A 207 -16.55 -10.74 -6.97
N GLY A 208 -17.24 -11.06 -5.88
CA GLY A 208 -17.13 -10.34 -4.62
C GLY A 208 -15.71 -10.37 -4.04
N VAL A 209 -15.04 -11.53 -4.07
CA VAL A 209 -13.63 -11.65 -3.63
C VAL A 209 -12.70 -10.84 -4.52
N LEU A 210 -12.87 -10.90 -5.85
CA LEU A 210 -12.08 -10.07 -6.77
C LEU A 210 -12.28 -8.58 -6.50
N ALA A 211 -13.53 -8.14 -6.36
CA ALA A 211 -13.87 -6.75 -6.07
C ALA A 211 -13.28 -6.29 -4.73
N LEU A 212 -13.37 -7.11 -3.70
CA LEU A 212 -12.79 -6.81 -2.38
C LEU A 212 -11.27 -6.72 -2.45
N SER A 213 -10.60 -7.65 -3.13
CA SER A 213 -9.13 -7.62 -3.34
C SER A 213 -8.70 -6.34 -4.08
N ILE A 214 -9.42 -5.97 -5.13
CA ILE A 214 -9.18 -4.71 -5.85
C ILE A 214 -9.41 -3.52 -4.91
N THR A 215 -10.48 -3.52 -4.12
CA THR A 215 -10.78 -2.43 -3.19
C THR A 215 -9.66 -2.25 -2.17
N PHE A 216 -9.16 -3.32 -1.57
CA PHE A 216 -8.05 -3.23 -0.61
C PHE A 216 -6.75 -2.79 -1.25
N VAL A 217 -6.34 -3.41 -2.35
CA VAL A 217 -5.01 -3.16 -2.94
C VAL A 217 -4.99 -1.84 -3.69
N VAL A 218 -5.99 -1.57 -4.55
CA VAL A 218 -6.08 -0.31 -5.32
C VAL A 218 -6.43 0.85 -4.40
N GLY A 219 -7.35 0.67 -3.46
CA GLY A 219 -7.74 1.71 -2.49
C GLY A 219 -6.56 2.18 -1.66
N PHE A 220 -5.73 1.26 -1.20
CA PHE A 220 -4.47 1.56 -0.53
C PHE A 220 -3.47 2.26 -1.45
N PHE A 221 -3.32 1.76 -2.68
CA PHE A 221 -2.33 2.26 -3.62
C PHE A 221 -2.73 3.56 -4.32
N ALA A 222 -3.99 3.94 -4.34
CA ALA A 222 -4.52 5.04 -5.18
C ALA A 222 -3.74 6.35 -5.02
N THR A 223 -3.36 6.73 -3.80
CA THR A 223 -2.52 7.92 -3.54
C THR A 223 -1.07 7.76 -3.96
N ALA A 224 -0.51 6.57 -3.76
CA ALA A 224 0.84 6.27 -4.20
C ALA A 224 0.93 6.25 -5.74
N GLY A 225 -0.15 5.85 -6.42
CA GLY A 225 -0.29 5.94 -7.86
C GLY A 225 -0.25 7.39 -8.38
N ALA A 226 -0.94 8.31 -7.73
CA ALA A 226 -0.87 9.73 -8.07
C ALA A 226 0.57 10.27 -7.94
N ALA A 227 1.32 9.85 -6.92
CA ALA A 227 2.74 10.15 -6.77
C ALA A 227 3.61 9.50 -7.86
N GLY A 228 3.07 8.59 -8.67
CA GLY A 228 3.77 7.96 -9.79
C GLY A 228 4.35 8.97 -10.77
N VAL A 229 3.72 10.13 -10.95
CA VAL A 229 4.28 11.24 -11.75
C VAL A 229 5.63 11.68 -11.16
N ASP A 230 5.69 11.93 -9.87
CA ASP A 230 6.90 12.39 -9.19
C ASP A 230 8.02 11.34 -9.23
N PHE A 231 7.69 10.07 -9.06
CA PHE A 231 8.63 8.95 -9.24
C PHE A 231 9.13 8.84 -10.67
N GLY A 232 8.24 9.01 -11.65
CA GLY A 232 8.59 8.99 -13.07
C GLY A 232 9.60 10.06 -13.47
N THR A 233 9.56 11.23 -12.82
CA THR A 233 10.56 12.30 -13.07
C THR A 233 12.00 11.87 -12.77
N ASN A 234 12.17 10.89 -11.89
CA ASN A 234 13.47 10.38 -11.46
C ASN A 234 13.92 9.13 -12.22
N SER A 235 13.08 8.59 -13.10
CA SER A 235 13.42 7.43 -13.95
C SER A 235 14.31 7.82 -15.11
N VAL A 236 15.21 6.93 -15.53
CA VAL A 236 16.16 7.20 -16.62
C VAL A 236 15.44 7.11 -17.98
N ASP A 237 14.63 6.07 -18.17
CA ASP A 237 13.92 5.79 -19.42
C ASP A 237 12.56 5.10 -19.16
N GLU A 238 11.83 4.78 -20.25
CA GLU A 238 10.54 4.10 -20.18
C GLU A 238 10.64 2.68 -19.58
N LYS A 239 11.75 1.99 -19.84
CA LYS A 239 12.00 0.67 -19.25
C LYS A 239 12.14 0.76 -17.74
N ASP A 240 12.81 1.79 -17.24
CA ASP A 240 12.92 2.04 -15.80
C ASP A 240 11.55 2.29 -15.14
N VAL A 241 10.65 3.01 -15.81
CA VAL A 241 9.29 3.17 -15.32
C VAL A 241 8.59 1.82 -15.26
N GLN A 242 8.62 1.04 -16.34
CA GLN A 242 7.96 -0.28 -16.40
C GLN A 242 8.52 -1.25 -15.36
N MET A 243 9.83 -1.39 -15.29
CA MET A 243 10.48 -2.32 -14.35
C MET A 243 10.31 -1.87 -12.90
N GLY A 244 10.39 -0.57 -12.63
CA GLY A 244 10.14 -0.01 -11.30
C GLY A 244 8.73 -0.32 -10.79
N GLY A 245 7.73 -0.21 -11.66
CA GLY A 245 6.36 -0.58 -11.34
C GLY A 245 6.15 -2.09 -11.21
N LEU A 246 6.73 -2.88 -12.12
CA LEU A 246 6.59 -4.33 -12.08
C LEU A 246 7.19 -4.91 -10.78
N PHE A 247 8.42 -4.55 -10.45
CA PHE A 247 9.09 -5.08 -9.25
C PHE A 247 8.66 -4.39 -7.96
N GLY A 248 8.50 -3.07 -7.98
CA GLY A 248 8.16 -2.29 -6.79
C GLY A 248 6.69 -2.33 -6.41
N ILE A 249 5.79 -2.59 -7.36
CA ILE A 249 4.34 -2.57 -7.14
C ILE A 249 3.76 -3.96 -7.34
N ALA A 250 3.75 -4.49 -8.57
CA ALA A 250 3.05 -5.74 -8.84
C ALA A 250 3.65 -6.92 -8.07
N LEU A 251 4.94 -7.20 -8.27
CA LEU A 251 5.59 -8.33 -7.60
C LEU A 251 5.70 -8.12 -6.09
N ALA A 252 5.98 -6.91 -5.63
CA ALA A 252 6.04 -6.61 -4.21
C ALA A 252 4.70 -6.84 -3.51
N ALA A 253 3.58 -6.38 -4.11
CA ALA A 253 2.24 -6.63 -3.59
C ALA A 253 1.90 -8.12 -3.57
N ILE A 254 2.19 -8.84 -4.67
CA ILE A 254 1.93 -10.29 -4.78
C ILE A 254 2.74 -11.06 -3.73
N VAL A 255 4.01 -10.73 -3.53
CA VAL A 255 4.84 -11.43 -2.54
C VAL A 255 4.41 -11.10 -1.11
N ALA A 256 4.26 -9.81 -0.78
CA ALA A 256 3.96 -9.39 0.58
C ALA A 256 2.54 -9.79 1.01
N ALA A 257 1.53 -9.47 0.21
CA ALA A 257 0.16 -9.83 0.53
C ALA A 257 -0.14 -11.31 0.26
N GLY A 258 0.51 -11.92 -0.74
CA GLY A 258 0.41 -13.36 -1.00
C GLY A 258 0.95 -14.21 0.15
N ALA A 259 2.09 -13.83 0.72
CA ALA A 259 2.60 -14.48 1.92
C ALA A 259 1.70 -14.31 3.16
N ALA A 260 0.89 -13.25 3.20
CA ALA A 260 -0.10 -13.05 4.26
C ALA A 260 -1.40 -13.83 4.03
N ILE A 261 -1.70 -14.18 2.79
CA ILE A 261 -2.85 -15.04 2.41
C ILE A 261 -2.52 -16.52 2.68
N LEU A 262 -1.27 -16.92 2.48
CA LEU A 262 -0.77 -18.28 2.72
C LEU A 262 -0.49 -18.56 4.20
#